data_441f19d5a3ec19df62da8739cde4dc1d
#
_entry.id   441f19d5a3ec19df62da8739cde4dc1d
#
_cell.length_a   1.000
_cell.length_b   1.000
_cell.length_c   1.000
_cell.angle_alpha   90.00
_cell.angle_beta   90.00
_cell.angle_gamma   90.00
#
_symmetry.space_group_name_H-M   'P 1'
#
loop_
_entity.id
_entity.type
_entity.pdbx_description
1 polymer ?
#
loop_
_entity_poly.entity_id
_entity_poly.type
_entity_poly.pdbx_seq_one_letter_code
_entity_poly.pdbx_strand_id
1 'polypeptide(L)'
;MSDERTFDQTDPLIGLLVDERYRVTRRLARGGMATVYVARDERLDRLVALKVMHPHLAESEDFVARFRREARAAARIHHPGVVAVYDQGVVSGQGFLVMELIEGTNLRALLSAQGAFTIEQTLRYVSDILQALHAAHRVGVVHRDIKPENILVPPEGPVRVADFGLARAASEASQSSTGNMLGTVAYIAPEIARGGGADARSDIYSVGIMLYEMLTGAVPWAGESPLQIASHHVSDDVPSPSEAQPWIPREIDDLVAALTARDPA
;
A
#
# COMPACT_ATOMS: atom_id res chain seq x y z
N MET A 1 27.69 -7.10 14.61
CA MET A 1 28.54 -7.42 13.45
C MET A 1 27.70 -7.28 12.21
N SER A 2 28.11 -6.39 11.35
CA SER A 2 27.40 -5.69 10.30
C SER A 2 26.89 -6.63 9.21
N ASP A 3 25.58 -6.67 8.98
CA ASP A 3 24.99 -7.23 7.77
C ASP A 3 25.08 -6.17 6.65
N GLU A 4 26.24 -6.09 6.03
CA GLU A 4 26.45 -5.35 4.79
C GLU A 4 25.74 -6.11 3.66
N ARG A 5 24.46 -5.82 3.46
CA ARG A 5 23.75 -6.24 2.25
C ARG A 5 24.45 -5.59 1.07
N THR A 6 25.06 -6.42 0.26
CA THR A 6 25.78 -6.10 -0.98
C THR A 6 24.87 -5.21 -1.84
N PHE A 7 25.16 -3.91 -1.87
CA PHE A 7 24.45 -2.94 -2.69
C PHE A 7 24.75 -3.26 -4.16
N ASP A 8 23.68 -3.47 -4.92
CA ASP A 8 23.72 -3.67 -6.36
C ASP A 8 24.29 -2.41 -7.02
N GLN A 9 25.60 -2.40 -7.27
CA GLN A 9 26.35 -1.31 -7.93
C GLN A 9 25.91 -1.07 -9.39
N THR A 10 24.92 -1.83 -9.88
CA THR A 10 24.43 -1.76 -11.27
C THR A 10 23.19 -0.88 -11.45
N ASP A 11 22.60 -0.32 -10.36
CA ASP A 11 21.44 0.56 -10.49
C ASP A 11 21.86 1.96 -10.97
N PRO A 12 21.44 2.36 -12.19
CA PRO A 12 21.97 3.56 -12.86
C PRO A 12 21.56 4.87 -12.14
N LEU A 13 20.60 4.85 -11.24
CA LEU A 13 20.18 6.05 -10.52
C LEU A 13 20.98 6.31 -9.24
N ILE A 14 21.68 5.32 -8.69
CA ILE A 14 22.48 5.50 -7.48
C ILE A 14 23.62 6.47 -7.75
N GLY A 15 23.74 7.50 -6.89
CA GLY A 15 24.71 8.58 -7.01
C GLY A 15 24.24 9.76 -7.89
N LEU A 16 23.19 9.60 -8.69
CA LEU A 16 22.66 10.70 -9.50
C LEU A 16 21.87 11.71 -8.67
N LEU A 17 21.80 12.91 -9.19
CA LEU A 17 20.99 14.01 -8.65
C LEU A 17 19.70 14.14 -9.46
N VAL A 18 18.57 13.82 -8.86
CA VAL A 18 17.24 13.95 -9.45
C VAL A 18 16.72 15.36 -9.17
N ASP A 19 16.20 16.03 -10.22
CA ASP A 19 15.65 17.39 -10.15
C ASP A 19 16.61 18.41 -9.52
N GLU A 20 17.92 18.25 -9.78
CA GLU A 20 18.99 19.12 -9.22
C GLU A 20 18.92 19.28 -7.69
N ARG A 21 18.27 18.34 -6.99
CA ARG A 21 18.01 18.45 -5.56
C ARG A 21 18.15 17.13 -4.79
N TYR A 22 17.69 16.02 -5.34
CA TYR A 22 17.57 14.76 -4.59
C TYR A 22 18.66 13.79 -5.00
N ARG A 23 19.72 13.65 -4.20
CA ARG A 23 20.83 12.72 -4.46
C ARG A 23 20.43 11.32 -4.03
N VAL A 24 20.33 10.42 -4.99
CA VAL A 24 19.98 9.03 -4.76
C VAL A 24 21.15 8.31 -4.07
N THR A 25 20.89 7.69 -2.92
CA THR A 25 21.92 7.03 -2.11
C THR A 25 21.87 5.51 -2.18
N ARG A 26 20.68 4.93 -2.10
CA ARG A 26 20.48 3.48 -2.19
C ARG A 26 19.05 3.15 -2.59
N ARG A 27 18.85 1.96 -3.16
CA ARG A 27 17.53 1.41 -3.46
C ARG A 27 16.89 0.83 -2.18
N LEU A 28 15.60 1.12 -1.95
CA LEU A 28 14.77 0.53 -0.89
C LEU A 28 13.98 -0.68 -1.39
N ALA A 29 13.26 -0.48 -2.50
CA ALA A 29 12.37 -1.50 -3.06
C ALA A 29 12.20 -1.30 -4.56
N ARG A 30 11.86 -2.38 -5.28
CA ARG A 30 11.45 -2.34 -6.68
C ARG A 30 10.09 -3.01 -6.81
N GLY A 31 9.10 -2.26 -7.25
CA GLY A 31 7.75 -2.74 -7.57
C GLY A 31 7.50 -2.81 -9.08
N GLY A 32 6.30 -3.20 -9.48
CA GLY A 32 5.91 -3.30 -10.91
C GLY A 32 5.90 -1.96 -11.65
N MET A 33 5.64 -0.85 -10.95
CA MET A 33 5.43 0.47 -11.55
C MET A 33 6.53 1.48 -11.24
N ALA A 34 7.24 1.28 -10.16
CA ALA A 34 8.22 2.23 -9.65
C ALA A 34 9.32 1.52 -8.87
N THR A 35 10.44 2.20 -8.76
CA THR A 35 11.49 1.86 -7.82
C THR A 35 11.56 2.94 -6.74
N VAL A 36 11.69 2.53 -5.48
CA VAL A 36 11.81 3.43 -4.33
C VAL A 36 13.26 3.45 -3.86
N TYR A 37 13.77 4.64 -3.65
CA TYR A 37 15.14 4.89 -3.20
C TYR A 37 15.15 5.69 -1.91
N VAL A 38 16.23 5.61 -1.15
CA VAL A 38 16.62 6.65 -0.22
C VAL A 38 17.37 7.71 -1.00
N ALA A 39 17.00 8.97 -0.82
CA ALA A 39 17.72 10.11 -1.38
C ALA A 39 17.98 11.15 -0.29
N ARG A 40 19.04 11.96 -0.50
CA ARG A 40 19.29 13.15 0.31
C ARG A 40 18.73 14.37 -0.39
N ASP A 41 17.84 15.10 0.25
CA ASP A 41 17.42 16.43 -0.16
C ASP A 41 18.54 17.40 0.16
N GLU A 42 19.34 17.79 -0.84
CA GLU A 42 20.54 18.65 -0.66
C GLU A 42 20.18 20.09 -0.25
N ARG A 43 18.91 20.51 -0.45
CA ARG A 43 18.48 21.86 -0.03
C ARG A 43 18.07 21.92 1.44
N LEU A 44 17.45 20.85 1.96
CA LEU A 44 16.95 20.77 3.34
C LEU A 44 17.82 19.90 4.23
N ASP A 45 18.87 19.30 3.70
CA ASP A 45 19.82 18.41 4.38
C ASP A 45 19.15 17.28 5.16
N ARG A 46 18.20 16.60 4.54
CA ARG A 46 17.46 15.47 5.15
C ARG A 46 17.37 14.27 4.22
N LEU A 47 17.18 13.10 4.80
CA LEU A 47 16.85 11.89 4.02
C LEU A 47 15.36 11.86 3.70
N VAL A 48 15.04 11.37 2.49
CA VAL A 48 13.70 11.23 1.95
C VAL A 48 13.55 9.88 1.23
N ALA A 49 12.32 9.40 1.09
CA ALA A 49 11.99 8.32 0.16
C ALA A 49 11.68 8.95 -1.21
N LEU A 50 12.39 8.49 -2.24
CA LEU A 50 12.22 8.93 -3.62
C LEU A 50 11.66 7.77 -4.45
N LYS A 51 10.40 7.86 -4.86
CA LYS A 51 9.73 6.89 -5.72
C LYS A 51 9.81 7.37 -7.17
N VAL A 52 10.51 6.61 -8.01
CA VAL A 52 10.72 6.92 -9.44
C VAL A 52 9.92 5.95 -10.28
N MET A 53 9.04 6.47 -11.14
CA MET A 53 8.20 5.67 -12.04
C MET A 53 9.05 5.00 -13.12
N HIS A 54 8.66 3.79 -13.54
CA HIS A 54 9.35 3.10 -14.63
C HIS A 54 9.16 3.82 -15.97
N PRO A 55 10.16 3.82 -16.87
CA PRO A 55 10.14 4.58 -18.13
C PRO A 55 8.92 4.32 -19.01
N HIS A 56 8.49 3.05 -19.12
CA HIS A 56 7.34 2.67 -19.97
C HIS A 56 6.01 3.34 -19.56
N LEU A 57 5.87 3.79 -18.31
CA LEU A 57 4.69 4.53 -17.86
C LEU A 57 4.73 6.00 -18.24
N ALA A 58 5.92 6.53 -18.51
CA ALA A 58 6.14 7.92 -18.91
C ALA A 58 5.69 8.21 -20.35
N GLU A 59 5.52 7.17 -21.16
CA GLU A 59 5.05 7.28 -22.56
C GLU A 59 3.56 7.66 -22.65
N SER A 60 2.80 7.51 -21.56
CA SER A 60 1.39 7.89 -21.49
C SER A 60 1.21 9.25 -20.83
N GLU A 61 0.85 10.27 -21.62
CA GLU A 61 0.53 11.61 -21.08
C GLU A 61 -0.62 11.55 -20.04
N ASP A 62 -1.62 10.70 -20.30
CA ASP A 62 -2.73 10.48 -19.37
C ASP A 62 -2.27 9.90 -18.03
N PHE A 63 -1.30 8.99 -18.05
CA PHE A 63 -0.71 8.46 -16.82
C PHE A 63 0.01 9.55 -16.03
N VAL A 64 0.85 10.35 -16.70
CA VAL A 64 1.60 11.46 -16.06
C VAL A 64 0.64 12.50 -15.47
N ALA A 65 -0.42 12.85 -16.18
CA ALA A 65 -1.43 13.80 -15.70
C ALA A 65 -2.18 13.25 -14.47
N ARG A 66 -2.58 11.97 -14.49
CA ARG A 66 -3.21 11.31 -13.33
C ARG A 66 -2.27 11.21 -12.14
N PHE A 67 -1.04 10.77 -12.35
CA PHE A 67 -0.01 10.69 -11.31
C PHE A 67 0.16 12.03 -10.58
N ARG A 68 0.30 13.14 -11.34
CA ARG A 68 0.41 14.49 -10.77
C ARG A 68 -0.82 14.88 -9.95
N ARG A 69 -2.03 14.54 -10.43
CA ARG A 69 -3.28 14.82 -9.70
C ARG A 69 -3.36 14.04 -8.40
N GLU A 70 -3.08 12.72 -8.43
CA GLU A 70 -3.11 11.85 -7.26
C GLU A 70 -2.04 12.26 -6.23
N ALA A 71 -0.84 12.60 -6.67
CA ALA A 71 0.22 13.10 -5.78
C ALA A 71 -0.19 14.41 -5.07
N ARG A 72 -0.83 15.36 -5.79
CA ARG A 72 -1.37 16.59 -5.18
C ARG A 72 -2.49 16.31 -4.20
N ALA A 73 -3.32 15.30 -4.46
CA ALA A 73 -4.38 14.89 -3.54
C ALA A 73 -3.78 14.27 -2.26
N ALA A 74 -2.82 13.34 -2.39
CA ALA A 74 -2.12 12.73 -1.27
C ALA A 74 -1.38 13.77 -0.40
N ALA A 75 -0.78 14.80 -1.01
CA ALA A 75 -0.07 15.87 -0.28
C ALA A 75 -0.99 16.73 0.63
N ARG A 76 -2.33 16.63 0.48
CA ARG A 76 -3.28 17.32 1.37
C ARG A 76 -3.62 16.53 2.64
N ILE A 77 -3.19 15.29 2.74
CA ILE A 77 -3.47 14.46 3.92
C ILE A 77 -2.44 14.79 4.99
N HIS A 78 -2.89 15.29 6.12
CA HIS A 78 -2.03 15.59 7.27
C HIS A 78 -2.46 14.73 8.46
N HIS A 79 -1.76 13.62 8.68
CA HIS A 79 -2.04 12.71 9.79
C HIS A 79 -0.78 11.92 10.16
N PRO A 80 -0.48 11.70 11.45
CA PRO A 80 0.71 10.94 11.87
C PRO A 80 0.74 9.48 11.39
N GLY A 81 -0.39 8.88 11.06
CA GLY A 81 -0.49 7.54 10.46
C GLY A 81 -0.39 7.52 8.92
N VAL A 82 -0.09 8.63 8.26
CA VAL A 82 0.05 8.71 6.80
C VAL A 82 1.48 9.11 6.44
N VAL A 83 2.06 8.44 5.45
CA VAL A 83 3.37 8.85 4.88
C VAL A 83 3.20 10.16 4.14
N ALA A 84 3.88 11.22 4.61
CA ALA A 84 3.75 12.55 4.03
C ALA A 84 4.38 12.62 2.63
N VAL A 85 3.68 13.27 1.71
CA VAL A 85 4.21 13.65 0.38
C VAL A 85 4.81 15.05 0.48
N TYR A 86 6.08 15.18 0.09
CA TYR A 86 6.84 16.43 0.18
C TYR A 86 6.94 17.16 -1.15
N ASP A 87 7.11 16.40 -2.24
CA ASP A 87 7.34 16.98 -3.57
C ASP A 87 7.01 15.97 -4.67
N GLN A 88 6.87 16.47 -5.90
CA GLN A 88 6.70 15.63 -7.09
C GLN A 88 7.24 16.35 -8.32
N GLY A 89 7.73 15.60 -9.28
CA GLY A 89 8.22 16.19 -10.52
C GLY A 89 8.32 15.19 -11.66
N VAL A 90 8.91 15.65 -12.75
CA VAL A 90 9.24 14.83 -13.92
C VAL A 90 10.66 15.16 -14.36
N VAL A 91 11.52 14.17 -14.41
CA VAL A 91 12.90 14.30 -14.90
C VAL A 91 13.12 13.30 -16.03
N SER A 92 13.62 13.75 -17.18
CA SER A 92 13.82 12.91 -18.37
C SER A 92 12.59 12.10 -18.79
N GLY A 93 11.39 12.71 -18.66
CA GLY A 93 10.11 12.07 -18.94
C GLY A 93 9.58 11.17 -17.82
N GLN A 94 10.37 10.78 -16.83
CA GLN A 94 9.96 9.93 -15.73
C GLN A 94 9.38 10.74 -14.56
N GLY A 95 8.17 10.36 -14.13
CA GLY A 95 7.57 10.93 -12.90
C GLY A 95 8.32 10.46 -11.67
N PHE A 96 8.49 11.34 -10.68
CA PHE A 96 8.98 10.99 -9.36
C PHE A 96 8.12 11.61 -8.25
N LEU A 97 8.13 10.97 -7.09
CA LEU A 97 7.46 11.42 -5.87
C LEU A 97 8.45 11.41 -4.72
N VAL A 98 8.51 12.49 -3.96
CA VAL A 98 9.33 12.61 -2.75
C VAL A 98 8.44 12.51 -1.54
N MET A 99 8.77 11.61 -0.63
CA MET A 99 7.96 11.27 0.53
C MET A 99 8.80 11.22 1.80
N GLU A 100 8.13 11.24 2.93
CA GLU A 100 8.70 10.91 4.22
C GLU A 100 9.39 9.55 4.15
N LEU A 101 10.64 9.49 4.61
CA LEU A 101 11.35 8.22 4.78
C LEU A 101 10.96 7.63 6.14
N ILE A 102 10.30 6.48 6.10
CA ILE A 102 9.95 5.72 7.30
C ILE A 102 11.00 4.62 7.49
N GLU A 103 11.71 4.69 8.59
CA GLU A 103 12.59 3.61 9.04
C GLU A 103 11.73 2.48 9.62
N GLY A 104 12.05 1.22 9.28
CA GLY A 104 11.29 0.06 9.73
C GLY A 104 11.07 -0.96 8.63
N THR A 105 9.98 -1.69 8.75
CA THR A 105 9.58 -2.72 7.76
C THR A 105 8.12 -2.49 7.34
N ASN A 106 7.61 -3.29 6.39
CA ASN A 106 6.19 -3.29 6.08
C ASN A 106 5.47 -4.46 6.76
N LEU A 107 4.15 -4.37 6.84
CA LEU A 107 3.31 -5.36 7.50
C LEU A 107 3.40 -6.74 6.81
N ARG A 108 3.59 -6.79 5.48
CA ARG A 108 3.81 -8.03 4.72
C ARG A 108 5.04 -8.78 5.21
N ALA A 109 6.16 -8.07 5.37
CA ALA A 109 7.41 -8.68 5.84
C ALA A 109 7.28 -9.19 7.29
N LEU A 110 6.53 -8.47 8.15
CA LEU A 110 6.25 -8.93 9.50
C LEU A 110 5.36 -10.19 9.51
N LEU A 111 4.27 -10.22 8.73
CA LEU A 111 3.42 -11.40 8.58
C LEU A 111 4.21 -12.60 8.07
N SER A 112 5.06 -12.39 7.07
CA SER A 112 5.90 -13.46 6.51
C SER A 112 6.92 -14.01 7.52
N ALA A 113 7.42 -13.17 8.43
CA ALA A 113 8.43 -13.56 9.42
C ALA A 113 7.83 -14.16 10.68
N GLN A 114 6.67 -13.68 11.14
CA GLN A 114 6.07 -14.02 12.43
C GLN A 114 4.84 -14.90 12.33
N GLY A 115 4.20 -14.97 11.14
CA GLY A 115 2.87 -15.56 10.97
C GLY A 115 1.77 -14.69 11.58
N ALA A 116 0.74 -15.33 12.14
CA ALA A 116 -0.38 -14.66 12.78
C ALA A 116 0.05 -13.80 13.98
N PHE A 117 -0.64 -12.67 14.17
CA PHE A 117 -0.42 -11.75 15.28
C PHE A 117 -1.40 -12.01 16.43
N THR A 118 -1.09 -11.45 17.60
CA THR A 118 -2.05 -11.42 18.73
C THR A 118 -3.23 -10.47 18.39
N ILE A 119 -4.39 -10.70 19.04
CA ILE A 119 -5.55 -9.82 18.90
C ILE A 119 -5.19 -8.37 19.27
N GLU A 120 -4.48 -8.17 20.36
CA GLU A 120 -4.07 -6.83 20.82
C GLU A 120 -3.23 -6.10 19.77
N GLN A 121 -2.21 -6.77 19.22
CA GLN A 121 -1.34 -6.20 18.18
C GLN A 121 -2.14 -5.89 16.90
N THR A 122 -3.00 -6.82 16.50
CA THR A 122 -3.85 -6.67 15.31
C THR A 122 -4.80 -5.48 15.44
N LEU A 123 -5.54 -5.39 16.56
CA LEU A 123 -6.51 -4.30 16.78
C LEU A 123 -5.82 -2.94 16.88
N ARG A 124 -4.61 -2.87 17.45
CA ARG A 124 -3.81 -1.65 17.47
C ARG A 124 -3.48 -1.20 16.04
N TYR A 125 -2.96 -2.09 15.19
CA TYR A 125 -2.62 -1.78 13.81
C TYR A 125 -3.84 -1.38 12.99
N VAL A 126 -4.94 -2.11 13.13
CA VAL A 126 -6.22 -1.77 12.48
C VAL A 126 -6.73 -0.40 12.91
N SER A 127 -6.67 -0.09 14.20
CA SER A 127 -7.07 1.23 14.71
C SER A 127 -6.24 2.36 14.09
N ASP A 128 -4.92 2.20 14.03
CA ASP A 128 -4.02 3.19 13.43
C ASP A 128 -4.32 3.40 11.94
N ILE A 129 -4.56 2.30 11.19
CA ILE A 129 -4.88 2.33 9.77
C ILE A 129 -6.22 3.03 9.53
N LEU A 130 -7.26 2.69 10.30
CA LEU A 130 -8.59 3.30 10.17
C LEU A 130 -8.55 4.81 10.47
N GLN A 131 -7.74 5.26 11.45
CA GLN A 131 -7.54 6.68 11.72
C GLN A 131 -6.86 7.40 10.54
N ALA A 132 -5.85 6.78 9.94
CA ALA A 132 -5.17 7.31 8.76
C ALA A 132 -6.13 7.40 7.55
N LEU A 133 -6.92 6.36 7.30
CA LEU A 133 -7.93 6.33 6.25
C LEU A 133 -9.03 7.38 6.50
N HIS A 134 -9.51 7.52 7.74
CA HIS A 134 -10.47 8.56 8.08
C HIS A 134 -9.95 9.97 7.74
N ALA A 135 -8.68 10.27 8.05
CA ALA A 135 -8.07 11.54 7.70
C ALA A 135 -8.01 11.78 6.19
N ALA A 136 -7.70 10.73 5.39
CA ALA A 136 -7.68 10.81 3.94
C ALA A 136 -9.09 10.99 3.34
N HIS A 137 -10.06 10.19 3.80
CA HIS A 137 -11.44 10.25 3.33
C HIS A 137 -12.09 11.62 3.60
N ARG A 138 -11.78 12.27 4.72
CA ARG A 138 -12.26 13.63 5.02
C ARG A 138 -11.82 14.69 4.01
N VAL A 139 -10.69 14.49 3.33
CA VAL A 139 -10.21 15.40 2.26
C VAL A 139 -10.51 14.87 0.85
N GLY A 140 -11.38 13.83 0.76
CA GLY A 140 -11.86 13.25 -0.49
C GLY A 140 -10.83 12.33 -1.18
N VAL A 141 -9.86 11.80 -0.44
CA VAL A 141 -8.84 10.87 -0.97
C VAL A 141 -9.18 9.44 -0.52
N VAL A 142 -9.41 8.55 -1.47
CA VAL A 142 -9.60 7.10 -1.29
C VAL A 142 -8.31 6.40 -1.68
N HIS A 143 -7.88 5.43 -0.87
CA HIS A 143 -6.59 4.75 -1.07
C HIS A 143 -6.61 3.78 -2.25
N ARG A 144 -7.63 2.90 -2.34
CA ARG A 144 -7.90 1.93 -3.42
C ARG A 144 -6.95 0.73 -3.54
N ASP A 145 -5.92 0.66 -2.70
CA ASP A 145 -4.94 -0.45 -2.71
C ASP A 145 -4.43 -0.71 -1.28
N ILE A 146 -5.35 -0.83 -0.32
CA ILE A 146 -5.02 -1.20 1.06
C ILE A 146 -4.60 -2.66 1.09
N LYS A 147 -3.36 -2.90 1.52
CA LYS A 147 -2.73 -4.21 1.67
C LYS A 147 -1.49 -4.12 2.57
N PRO A 148 -1.02 -5.23 3.13
CA PRO A 148 0.12 -5.23 4.07
C PRO A 148 1.41 -4.60 3.52
N GLU A 149 1.64 -4.65 2.21
CA GLU A 149 2.81 -4.04 1.56
C GLU A 149 2.83 -2.51 1.69
N ASN A 150 1.64 -1.88 1.78
CA ASN A 150 1.46 -0.43 1.87
C ASN A 150 1.33 0.07 3.31
N ILE A 151 1.46 -0.81 4.30
CA ILE A 151 1.47 -0.46 5.73
C ILE A 151 2.89 -0.57 6.25
N LEU A 152 3.51 0.56 6.55
CA LEU A 152 4.86 0.63 7.12
C LEU A 152 4.77 0.61 8.64
N VAL A 153 5.62 -0.20 9.25
CA VAL A 153 5.67 -0.40 10.70
C VAL A 153 7.01 0.13 11.20
N PRO A 154 7.04 1.36 11.74
CA PRO A 154 8.25 1.91 12.34
C PRO A 154 8.56 1.20 13.67
N PRO A 155 9.81 1.28 14.18
CA PRO A 155 10.18 0.71 15.48
C PRO A 155 9.39 1.34 16.63
N GLU A 156 9.00 2.59 16.50
CA GLU A 156 8.22 3.34 17.48
C GLU A 156 7.09 4.15 16.82
N GLY A 157 6.00 4.34 17.56
CA GLY A 157 4.83 5.12 17.11
C GLY A 157 3.79 4.30 16.33
N PRO A 158 2.82 4.98 15.70
CA PRO A 158 1.75 4.35 14.93
C PRO A 158 2.29 3.79 13.62
N VAL A 159 1.58 2.80 13.04
CA VAL A 159 1.84 2.38 11.66
C VAL A 159 1.57 3.52 10.68
N ARG A 160 2.18 3.46 9.50
CA ARG A 160 2.09 4.47 8.46
C ARG A 160 1.49 3.88 7.19
N VAL A 161 0.39 4.45 6.72
CA VAL A 161 -0.20 4.09 5.43
C VAL A 161 0.53 4.86 4.34
N ALA A 162 1.10 4.12 3.38
CA ALA A 162 1.85 4.64 2.24
C ALA A 162 1.04 4.53 0.94
N ASP A 163 1.46 5.23 -0.11
CA ASP A 163 0.98 5.07 -1.49
C ASP A 163 -0.50 5.42 -1.76
N PHE A 164 -1.04 6.42 -1.06
CA PHE A 164 -2.39 6.91 -1.30
C PHE A 164 -2.61 7.33 -2.76
N GLY A 165 -3.69 6.78 -3.36
CA GLY A 165 -4.20 7.19 -4.67
C GLY A 165 -3.40 6.74 -5.90
N LEU A 166 -2.14 6.33 -5.76
CA LEU A 166 -1.26 6.02 -6.89
C LEU A 166 -1.67 4.75 -7.66
N ALA A 167 -2.43 3.86 -7.06
CA ALA A 167 -2.88 2.60 -7.68
C ALA A 167 -3.80 2.81 -8.89
N ARG A 168 -4.65 3.86 -8.89
CA ARG A 168 -5.53 4.16 -10.03
C ARG A 168 -4.77 4.58 -11.28
N ALA A 169 -3.73 5.39 -11.13
CA ALA A 169 -2.89 5.78 -12.26
C ALA A 169 -2.28 4.56 -12.95
N ALA A 170 -2.04 3.50 -12.18
CA ALA A 170 -1.36 2.29 -12.59
C ALA A 170 -2.27 1.19 -13.15
N SER A 171 -3.43 0.96 -12.55
CA SER A 171 -4.34 -0.12 -12.99
C SER A 171 -4.90 0.12 -14.39
N GLU A 172 -5.15 1.37 -14.75
CA GLU A 172 -5.61 1.74 -16.07
C GLU A 172 -4.47 1.70 -17.12
N ALA A 173 -3.20 1.84 -16.71
CA ALA A 173 -2.04 1.73 -17.61
C ALA A 173 -1.56 0.28 -17.80
N SER A 174 -1.85 -0.62 -16.87
CA SER A 174 -1.34 -2.00 -16.87
C SER A 174 -2.37 -3.05 -17.27
N GLN A 175 -3.30 -2.79 -18.16
CA GLN A 175 -4.21 -3.84 -18.69
C GLN A 175 -3.47 -5.04 -19.34
N SER A 176 -2.13 -5.06 -19.33
CA SER A 176 -1.32 -6.06 -20.04
C SER A 176 -0.32 -6.86 -19.18
N SER A 177 -0.27 -6.73 -17.83
CA SER A 177 0.71 -7.50 -17.05
C SER A 177 0.06 -8.37 -15.95
N THR A 178 -0.08 -9.64 -16.25
CA THR A 178 -0.68 -10.70 -15.43
C THR A 178 0.06 -11.02 -14.11
N GLY A 179 1.29 -10.58 -13.93
CA GLY A 179 2.12 -10.97 -12.77
C GLY A 179 1.87 -10.21 -11.47
N ASN A 180 1.47 -8.93 -11.53
CA ASN A 180 1.23 -8.10 -10.35
C ASN A 180 -0.23 -8.15 -9.84
N MET A 181 -1.12 -8.80 -10.58
CA MET A 181 -2.54 -8.89 -10.25
C MET A 181 -2.82 -9.81 -9.04
N LEU A 182 -1.98 -10.85 -8.83
CA LEU A 182 -2.21 -11.86 -7.79
C LEU A 182 -2.24 -11.30 -6.36
N GLY A 183 -1.32 -10.39 -5.99
CA GLY A 183 -1.24 -9.86 -4.63
C GLY A 183 -2.35 -8.86 -4.28
N THR A 184 -2.79 -8.07 -5.24
CA THR A 184 -3.80 -7.01 -5.04
C THR A 184 -5.23 -7.56 -5.01
N VAL A 185 -5.50 -8.64 -5.75
CA VAL A 185 -6.85 -9.26 -5.84
C VAL A 185 -7.28 -9.84 -4.49
N ALA A 186 -6.35 -10.28 -3.64
CA ALA A 186 -6.68 -10.84 -2.32
C ALA A 186 -7.41 -9.87 -1.36
N TYR A 187 -7.33 -8.55 -1.62
CA TYR A 187 -7.93 -7.51 -0.76
C TYR A 187 -8.99 -6.67 -1.49
N ILE A 188 -9.36 -7.06 -2.71
CA ILE A 188 -10.24 -6.27 -3.56
C ILE A 188 -11.66 -6.20 -2.96
N ALA A 189 -12.26 -5.01 -2.95
CA ALA A 189 -13.65 -4.87 -2.53
C ALA A 189 -14.61 -5.39 -3.61
N PRO A 190 -15.80 -5.91 -3.23
CA PRO A 190 -16.77 -6.52 -4.15
C PRO A 190 -17.19 -5.60 -5.30
N GLU A 191 -17.42 -4.32 -5.03
CA GLU A 191 -17.79 -3.33 -6.05
C GLU A 191 -16.70 -3.12 -7.08
N ILE A 192 -15.41 -3.16 -6.65
CA ILE A 192 -14.26 -3.03 -7.56
C ILE A 192 -14.13 -4.31 -8.42
N ALA A 193 -14.30 -5.48 -7.82
CA ALA A 193 -14.28 -6.76 -8.54
C ALA A 193 -15.39 -6.84 -9.61
N ARG A 194 -16.54 -6.18 -9.38
CA ARG A 194 -17.63 -6.04 -10.36
C ARG A 194 -17.37 -4.95 -11.42
N GLY A 195 -16.23 -4.25 -11.37
CA GLY A 195 -15.92 -3.15 -12.30
C GLY A 195 -16.53 -1.80 -11.90
N GLY A 196 -16.99 -1.66 -10.67
CA GLY A 196 -17.53 -0.43 -10.10
C GLY A 196 -16.44 0.56 -9.65
N GLY A 197 -16.88 1.72 -9.19
CA GLY A 197 -15.99 2.75 -8.64
C GLY A 197 -15.63 2.49 -7.18
N ALA A 198 -14.38 2.76 -6.80
CA ALA A 198 -13.93 2.71 -5.42
C ALA A 198 -14.39 3.93 -4.63
N ASP A 199 -14.90 3.73 -3.42
CA ASP A 199 -15.15 4.78 -2.43
C ASP A 199 -14.46 4.46 -1.09
N ALA A 200 -14.74 5.24 -0.04
CA ALA A 200 -14.17 5.04 1.28
C ALA A 200 -14.45 3.63 1.86
N ARG A 201 -15.59 3.03 1.53
CA ARG A 201 -16.00 1.71 2.01
C ARG A 201 -15.17 0.59 1.39
N SER A 202 -14.67 0.78 0.16
CA SER A 202 -13.73 -0.15 -0.47
C SER A 202 -12.42 -0.29 0.33
N ASP A 203 -11.91 0.81 0.89
CA ASP A 203 -10.73 0.77 1.75
C ASP A 203 -11.02 0.03 3.07
N ILE A 204 -12.23 0.24 3.64
CA ILE A 204 -12.67 -0.43 4.88
C ILE A 204 -12.79 -1.95 4.67
N TYR A 205 -13.35 -2.38 3.53
CA TYR A 205 -13.41 -3.79 3.16
C TYR A 205 -12.00 -4.42 3.13
N SER A 206 -11.05 -3.75 2.47
CA SER A 206 -9.66 -4.23 2.38
C SER A 206 -8.99 -4.32 3.76
N VAL A 207 -9.31 -3.40 4.70
CA VAL A 207 -8.87 -3.49 6.11
C VAL A 207 -9.46 -4.71 6.79
N GLY A 208 -10.72 -5.07 6.53
CA GLY A 208 -11.35 -6.28 7.06
C GLY A 208 -10.64 -7.57 6.61
N ILE A 209 -10.29 -7.67 5.33
CA ILE A 209 -9.50 -8.80 4.81
C ILE A 209 -8.10 -8.85 5.46
N MET A 210 -7.46 -7.69 5.63
CA MET A 210 -6.16 -7.61 6.28
C MET A 210 -6.23 -7.96 7.78
N LEU A 211 -7.32 -7.58 8.47
CA LEU A 211 -7.60 -8.00 9.86
C LEU A 211 -7.69 -9.53 9.95
N TYR A 212 -8.45 -10.16 9.05
CA TYR A 212 -8.52 -11.62 8.96
C TYR A 212 -7.13 -12.24 8.79
N GLU A 213 -6.35 -11.77 7.82
CA GLU A 213 -5.00 -12.28 7.56
C GLU A 213 -4.05 -12.10 8.75
N MET A 214 -4.08 -10.95 9.43
CA MET A 214 -3.24 -10.72 10.62
C MET A 214 -3.54 -11.70 11.75
N LEU A 215 -4.78 -12.12 11.91
CA LEU A 215 -5.21 -13.03 12.97
C LEU A 215 -5.00 -14.52 12.62
N THR A 216 -5.11 -14.88 11.35
CA THR A 216 -5.05 -16.28 10.90
C THR A 216 -3.71 -16.65 10.27
N GLY A 217 -2.93 -15.66 9.83
CA GLY A 217 -1.67 -15.84 9.11
C GLY A 217 -1.84 -16.05 7.59
N ALA A 218 -3.07 -16.09 7.08
CA ALA A 218 -3.36 -16.27 5.66
C ALA A 218 -4.60 -15.47 5.25
N VAL A 219 -4.68 -15.10 3.96
CA VAL A 219 -5.90 -14.49 3.40
C VAL A 219 -7.03 -15.54 3.31
N PRO A 220 -8.32 -15.11 3.29
CA PRO A 220 -9.47 -16.04 3.31
C PRO A 220 -9.44 -17.10 2.21
N TRP A 221 -9.02 -16.73 1.00
CA TRP A 221 -9.03 -17.61 -0.18
C TRP A 221 -7.61 -17.76 -0.75
N ALA A 222 -6.72 -18.35 0.05
CA ALA A 222 -5.33 -18.59 -0.35
C ALA A 222 -5.21 -19.75 -1.36
N GLY A 223 -4.28 -19.63 -2.30
CA GLY A 223 -3.94 -20.70 -3.25
C GLY A 223 -4.84 -20.80 -4.49
N GLU A 224 -5.84 -19.94 -4.64
CA GLU A 224 -6.73 -19.92 -5.79
C GLU A 224 -6.22 -18.98 -6.92
N SER A 225 -6.83 -19.09 -8.10
CA SER A 225 -6.53 -18.18 -9.20
C SER A 225 -7.11 -16.78 -8.92
N PRO A 226 -6.52 -15.69 -9.48
CA PRO A 226 -7.03 -14.34 -9.29
C PRO A 226 -8.51 -14.17 -9.63
N LEU A 227 -9.00 -14.89 -10.65
CA LEU A 227 -10.40 -14.84 -11.05
C LEU A 227 -11.32 -15.50 -10.02
N GLN A 228 -10.89 -16.64 -9.42
CA GLN A 228 -11.63 -17.30 -8.36
C GLN A 228 -11.68 -16.42 -7.10
N ILE A 229 -10.54 -15.85 -6.69
CA ILE A 229 -10.50 -14.93 -5.55
C ILE A 229 -11.45 -13.73 -5.78
N ALA A 230 -11.41 -13.12 -6.95
CA ALA A 230 -12.34 -12.03 -7.28
C ALA A 230 -13.81 -12.47 -7.24
N SER A 231 -14.11 -13.71 -7.68
CA SER A 231 -15.45 -14.28 -7.61
C SER A 231 -15.91 -14.46 -6.15
N HIS A 232 -15.06 -14.96 -5.26
CA HIS A 232 -15.37 -15.10 -3.84
C HIS A 232 -15.71 -13.76 -3.19
N HIS A 233 -14.92 -12.70 -3.43
CA HIS A 233 -15.24 -11.36 -2.94
C HIS A 233 -16.61 -10.84 -3.40
N VAL A 234 -17.09 -11.29 -4.57
CA VAL A 234 -18.39 -10.89 -5.12
C VAL A 234 -19.55 -11.71 -4.55
N SER A 235 -19.36 -13.03 -4.37
CA SER A 235 -20.45 -13.99 -4.12
C SER A 235 -20.50 -14.54 -2.70
N ASP A 236 -19.37 -14.62 -2.01
CA ASP A 236 -19.27 -15.32 -0.75
C ASP A 236 -19.00 -14.35 0.42
N ASP A 237 -19.43 -14.74 1.61
CA ASP A 237 -19.04 -14.02 2.83
C ASP A 237 -17.63 -14.44 3.24
N VAL A 238 -16.87 -13.52 3.83
CA VAL A 238 -15.57 -13.83 4.38
C VAL A 238 -15.74 -14.81 5.54
N PRO A 239 -15.01 -15.95 5.57
CA PRO A 239 -15.13 -16.91 6.65
C PRO A 239 -14.75 -16.29 8.01
N SER A 240 -15.34 -16.82 9.07
CA SER A 240 -15.02 -16.35 10.43
C SER A 240 -13.58 -16.69 10.80
N PRO A 241 -12.78 -15.75 11.33
CA PRO A 241 -11.44 -16.04 11.84
C PRO A 241 -11.40 -17.19 12.85
N SER A 242 -12.45 -17.36 13.68
CA SER A 242 -12.57 -18.45 14.67
C SER A 242 -12.70 -19.83 14.05
N GLU A 243 -13.12 -19.96 12.77
CA GLU A 243 -13.09 -21.22 12.04
C GLU A 243 -11.66 -21.68 11.74
N ALA A 244 -10.77 -20.75 11.42
CA ALA A 244 -9.37 -21.03 11.18
C ALA A 244 -8.56 -21.13 12.50
N GLN A 245 -8.94 -20.36 13.52
CA GLN A 245 -8.26 -20.24 14.81
C GLN A 245 -9.28 -20.23 15.96
N PRO A 246 -9.62 -21.39 16.55
CA PRO A 246 -10.71 -21.53 17.55
C PRO A 246 -10.54 -20.70 18.84
N TRP A 247 -9.36 -20.13 19.09
CA TRP A 247 -9.09 -19.26 20.23
C TRP A 247 -9.54 -17.80 20.01
N ILE A 248 -9.95 -17.44 18.77
CA ILE A 248 -10.41 -16.09 18.45
C ILE A 248 -11.86 -15.92 18.96
N PRO A 249 -12.16 -14.85 19.74
CA PRO A 249 -13.50 -14.57 20.21
C PRO A 249 -14.48 -14.24 19.08
N ARG A 250 -15.76 -14.54 19.28
CA ARG A 250 -16.82 -14.26 18.29
C ARG A 250 -17.00 -12.76 17.99
N GLU A 251 -16.69 -11.90 18.93
CA GLU A 251 -16.71 -10.43 18.74
C GLU A 251 -15.75 -9.99 17.64
N ILE A 252 -14.68 -10.74 17.41
CA ILE A 252 -13.75 -10.50 16.29
C ILE A 252 -14.33 -11.02 14.98
N ASP A 253 -15.05 -12.16 14.99
CA ASP A 253 -15.77 -12.63 13.81
C ASP A 253 -16.81 -11.59 13.36
N ASP A 254 -17.59 -11.05 14.31
CA ASP A 254 -18.57 -9.99 14.07
C ASP A 254 -17.92 -8.72 13.48
N LEU A 255 -16.73 -8.34 14.00
CA LEU A 255 -15.99 -7.20 13.47
C LEU A 255 -15.52 -7.43 12.04
N VAL A 256 -14.97 -8.62 11.73
CA VAL A 256 -14.55 -8.97 10.35
C VAL A 256 -15.76 -8.96 9.44
N ALA A 257 -16.88 -9.59 9.82
CA ALA A 257 -18.10 -9.60 9.03
C ALA A 257 -18.65 -8.18 8.76
N ALA A 258 -18.60 -7.29 9.76
CA ALA A 258 -19.03 -5.90 9.60
C ALA A 258 -18.14 -5.11 8.63
N LEU A 259 -16.81 -5.28 8.72
CA LEU A 259 -15.86 -4.58 7.84
C LEU A 259 -15.89 -5.13 6.40
N THR A 260 -16.27 -6.42 6.23
CA THR A 260 -16.28 -7.11 4.92
C THR A 260 -17.68 -7.33 4.36
N ALA A 261 -18.68 -6.59 4.83
CA ALA A 261 -20.04 -6.65 4.29
C ALA A 261 -20.02 -6.35 2.77
N ARG A 262 -20.66 -7.23 1.97
CA ARG A 262 -20.71 -7.11 0.50
C ARG A 262 -21.61 -5.97 0.02
N ASP A 263 -22.54 -5.55 0.82
CA ASP A 263 -23.39 -4.36 0.62
C ASP A 263 -23.27 -3.48 1.86
N PRO A 264 -22.36 -2.51 1.83
CA PRO A 264 -22.17 -1.60 2.94
C PRO A 264 -23.24 -0.50 2.91
N ALA A 265 -24.51 -0.83 3.21
CA ALA A 265 -25.63 0.11 3.26
C ALA A 265 -25.44 1.23 4.30
#